data_8822925ad5196c0efb293a5efe7de402
#
_entry.id   8822925ad5196c0efb293a5efe7de402
#
_cell.length_a   1.000
_cell.length_b   1.000
_cell.length_c   1.000
_cell.angle_alpha   90.00
_cell.angle_beta   90.00
_cell.angle_gamma   90.00
#
_symmetry.space_group_name_H-M   'P 1'
#
loop_
_entity.id
_entity.type
_entity.pdbx_description
1 polymer ?
#
loop_
_entity_poly.entity_id
_entity_poly.type
_entity_poly.pdbx_seq_one_letter_code
_entity_poly.pdbx_strand_id
1 'polypeptide(L)'
;MVAQAEQDLGIKLFAVHRLDSPTSGLLILAKSAVAAKQFTELFTAHKVQKYYLALAKGKPKKKQGWVIGDMAKSRRSMFKLLRTKENPAITQFFSLSVSEGLRLYLLKPHSGKTHQLRVALASLGVPILGDDLYGGMAADRCYLHAYCLHFRYGDEATGWRDYAYRDVPTQGEHFAAEGVIEALVEWFEPNTLAWPAKGD
;
A
#
# COMPACT_ATOMS: atom_id res chain seq x y z
N MET A 1 12.49 12.20 6.25
CA MET A 1 11.12 12.57 5.84
C MET A 1 10.39 13.36 6.93
N VAL A 2 10.09 12.80 8.15
CA VAL A 2 9.38 13.57 9.20
C VAL A 2 10.16 14.84 9.58
N ALA A 3 11.45 14.73 9.90
CA ALA A 3 12.30 15.88 10.23
C ALA A 3 12.34 16.95 9.13
N GLN A 4 12.34 16.55 7.85
CA GLN A 4 12.26 17.50 6.74
C GLN A 4 10.91 18.24 6.72
N ALA A 5 9.81 17.50 6.88
CA ALA A 5 8.48 18.12 6.94
C ALA A 5 8.31 19.05 8.16
N GLU A 6 8.90 18.70 9.30
CA GLU A 6 8.93 19.57 10.48
C GLU A 6 9.69 20.87 10.21
N GLN A 7 10.84 20.77 9.53
CA GLN A 7 11.66 21.92 9.15
C GLN A 7 10.93 22.82 8.15
N ASP A 8 10.31 22.23 7.11
CA ASP A 8 9.59 22.97 6.05
C ASP A 8 8.34 23.69 6.58
N LEU A 9 7.66 23.09 7.56
CA LEU A 9 6.44 23.63 8.15
C LEU A 9 6.67 24.47 9.41
N GLY A 10 7.85 24.42 10.01
CA GLY A 10 8.18 25.09 11.26
C GLY A 10 7.38 24.59 12.48
N ILE A 11 6.85 23.38 12.45
CA ILE A 11 6.06 22.77 13.53
C ILE A 11 6.49 21.35 13.82
N LYS A 12 6.24 20.89 15.05
CA LYS A 12 6.45 19.48 15.41
C LYS A 12 5.36 18.61 14.80
N LEU A 13 5.77 17.46 14.24
CA LEU A 13 4.88 16.47 13.63
C LEU A 13 5.00 15.12 14.33
N PHE A 14 3.90 14.36 14.31
CA PHE A 14 3.80 13.05 14.93
C PHE A 14 3.52 12.00 13.85
N ALA A 15 4.39 11.00 13.75
CA ALA A 15 4.15 9.85 12.88
C ALA A 15 3.06 8.95 13.48
N VAL A 16 2.00 8.67 12.73
CA VAL A 16 0.87 7.83 13.15
C VAL A 16 0.85 6.48 12.42
N HIS A 17 1.59 6.37 11.33
CA HIS A 17 1.89 5.14 10.62
C HIS A 17 3.22 5.28 9.88
N ARG A 18 3.59 4.24 9.14
CA ARG A 18 4.88 4.21 8.42
C ARG A 18 4.72 3.61 7.03
N LEU A 19 5.63 4.00 6.16
CA LEU A 19 5.91 3.31 4.90
C LEU A 19 7.24 2.54 5.05
N ASP A 20 7.39 1.46 4.29
CA ASP A 20 8.68 0.80 4.13
C ASP A 20 9.66 1.73 3.39
N SER A 21 10.95 1.64 3.68
CA SER A 21 11.97 2.54 3.12
C SER A 21 11.89 2.74 1.59
N PRO A 22 11.68 1.70 0.78
CA PRO A 22 11.60 1.86 -0.67
C PRO A 22 10.21 2.29 -1.19
N THR A 23 9.20 2.44 -0.31
CA THR A 23 7.83 2.81 -0.68
C THR A 23 7.69 4.32 -0.74
N SER A 24 7.13 4.84 -1.83
CA SER A 24 6.75 6.25 -1.97
C SER A 24 5.26 6.49 -1.73
N GLY A 25 4.82 7.75 -1.80
CA GLY A 25 3.42 8.13 -1.76
C GLY A 25 2.95 8.66 -0.41
N LEU A 26 1.66 8.54 -0.16
CA LEU A 26 0.95 9.17 0.95
C LEU A 26 1.39 8.68 2.33
N LEU A 27 1.72 9.63 3.19
CA LEU A 27 2.02 9.42 4.60
C LEU A 27 1.27 10.47 5.44
N ILE A 28 0.51 10.02 6.45
CA ILE A 28 -0.18 10.91 7.39
C ILE A 28 0.76 11.27 8.53
N LEU A 29 0.90 12.56 8.78
CA LEU A 29 1.58 13.12 9.96
C LEU A 29 0.59 13.99 10.73
N ALA A 30 0.46 13.77 12.02
CA ALA A 30 -0.40 14.57 12.88
C ALA A 30 0.31 15.84 13.37
N LYS A 31 -0.40 16.96 13.44
CA LYS A 31 0.11 18.26 13.90
C LYS A 31 -0.02 18.48 15.41
N SER A 32 -0.65 17.54 16.13
CA SER A 32 -0.81 17.59 17.58
C SER A 32 -0.83 16.19 18.18
N ALA A 33 -0.54 16.07 19.47
CA ALA A 33 -0.64 14.82 20.21
C ALA A 33 -2.07 14.26 20.24
N VAL A 34 -3.08 15.13 20.29
CA VAL A 34 -4.48 14.74 20.24
C VAL A 34 -4.83 14.09 18.91
N ALA A 35 -4.48 14.73 17.80
CA ALA A 35 -4.67 14.17 16.46
C ALA A 35 -3.87 12.87 16.28
N ALA A 36 -2.65 12.80 16.81
CA ALA A 36 -1.83 11.59 16.75
C ALA A 36 -2.51 10.41 17.46
N LYS A 37 -3.09 10.63 18.64
CA LYS A 37 -3.87 9.61 19.37
C LYS A 37 -5.06 9.14 18.54
N GLN A 38 -5.88 10.07 18.02
CA GLN A 38 -7.05 9.76 17.20
C GLN A 38 -6.69 8.93 15.96
N PHE A 39 -5.64 9.32 15.22
CA PHE A 39 -5.19 8.54 14.06
C PHE A 39 -4.63 7.17 14.46
N THR A 40 -3.92 7.06 15.59
CA THR A 40 -3.47 5.76 16.10
C THR A 40 -4.65 4.83 16.36
N GLU A 41 -5.73 5.34 16.94
CA GLU A 41 -6.98 4.61 17.16
C GLU A 41 -7.64 4.19 15.84
N LEU A 42 -7.71 5.08 14.85
CA LEU A 42 -8.23 4.77 13.51
C LEU A 42 -7.42 3.67 12.80
N PHE A 43 -6.10 3.72 12.87
CA PHE A 43 -5.23 2.68 12.29
C PHE A 43 -5.37 1.35 13.02
N THR A 44 -5.42 1.36 14.35
CA THR A 44 -5.61 0.15 15.18
C THR A 44 -6.96 -0.50 14.92
N ALA A 45 -8.01 0.30 14.76
CA ALA A 45 -9.36 -0.16 14.44
C ALA A 45 -9.57 -0.48 12.95
N HIS A 46 -8.52 -0.42 12.12
CA HIS A 46 -8.57 -0.64 10.66
C HIS A 46 -9.58 0.26 9.92
N LYS A 47 -9.85 1.46 10.44
CA LYS A 47 -10.78 2.45 9.87
C LYS A 47 -10.13 3.35 8.81
N VAL A 48 -8.83 3.25 8.61
CA VAL A 48 -8.13 3.89 7.49
C VAL A 48 -7.97 2.87 6.36
N GLN A 49 -8.69 3.06 5.28
CA GLN A 49 -8.52 2.28 4.06
C GLN A 49 -7.29 2.79 3.31
N LYS A 50 -6.45 1.85 2.90
CA LYS A 50 -5.18 2.13 2.22
C LYS A 50 -5.17 1.40 0.89
N TYR A 51 -4.71 2.09 -0.14
CA TYR A 51 -4.56 1.52 -1.48
C TYR A 51 -3.17 1.82 -1.99
N TYR A 52 -2.54 0.82 -2.57
CA TYR A 52 -1.19 0.91 -3.08
C TYR A 52 -1.15 0.47 -4.53
N LEU A 53 -0.26 1.08 -5.28
CA LEU A 53 0.12 0.63 -6.62
C LEU A 53 1.44 -0.12 -6.53
N ALA A 54 1.54 -1.21 -7.27
CA ALA A 54 2.82 -1.89 -7.46
C ALA A 54 2.95 -2.37 -8.90
N LEU A 55 4.18 -2.32 -9.44
CA LEU A 55 4.50 -2.97 -10.71
C LEU A 55 5.28 -4.24 -10.44
N ALA A 56 4.97 -5.30 -11.17
CA ALA A 56 5.72 -6.54 -11.14
C ALA A 56 5.79 -7.17 -12.53
N LYS A 57 6.87 -7.88 -12.81
CA LYS A 57 7.00 -8.69 -14.01
C LYS A 57 6.45 -10.09 -13.80
N GLY A 58 6.00 -10.70 -14.89
CA GLY A 58 5.46 -12.05 -14.88
C GLY A 58 3.93 -12.11 -14.86
N LYS A 59 3.41 -13.33 -14.82
CA LYS A 59 1.97 -13.62 -14.91
C LYS A 59 1.51 -14.31 -13.62
N PRO A 60 0.69 -13.68 -12.79
CA PRO A 60 0.14 -14.34 -11.61
C PRO A 60 -0.86 -15.42 -12.02
N LYS A 61 -1.06 -16.42 -11.16
CA LYS A 61 -2.09 -17.47 -11.38
C LYS A 61 -3.51 -16.90 -11.44
N LYS A 62 -3.77 -15.81 -10.70
CA LYS A 62 -5.06 -15.11 -10.66
C LYS A 62 -4.82 -13.62 -10.91
N LYS A 63 -5.71 -12.98 -11.68
CA LYS A 63 -5.64 -11.54 -11.95
C LYS A 63 -6.14 -10.69 -10.78
N GLN A 64 -6.90 -11.27 -9.89
CA GLN A 64 -7.47 -10.63 -8.69
C GLN A 64 -7.69 -11.66 -7.59
N GLY A 65 -7.81 -11.22 -6.35
CA GLY A 65 -8.12 -12.09 -5.22
C GLY A 65 -7.55 -11.62 -3.89
N TRP A 66 -7.23 -12.60 -3.05
CA TRP A 66 -6.73 -12.41 -1.70
C TRP A 66 -5.40 -13.12 -1.49
N VAL A 67 -4.53 -12.48 -0.71
CA VAL A 67 -3.35 -13.12 -0.11
C VAL A 67 -3.56 -13.08 1.40
N ILE A 68 -3.67 -14.25 2.02
CA ILE A 68 -3.97 -14.40 3.45
C ILE A 68 -3.04 -15.44 4.05
N GLY A 69 -2.36 -15.08 5.14
CA GLY A 69 -1.51 -15.99 5.89
C GLY A 69 -0.72 -15.27 6.96
N ASP A 70 -0.28 -16.00 7.96
CA ASP A 70 0.62 -15.45 8.97
C ASP A 70 1.96 -15.08 8.35
N MET A 71 2.66 -14.15 8.97
CA MET A 71 3.97 -13.74 8.52
C MET A 71 5.01 -14.06 9.59
N ALA A 72 6.09 -14.74 9.19
CA ALA A 72 7.22 -15.02 10.04
C ALA A 72 8.50 -14.35 9.52
N LYS A 73 9.38 -13.98 10.43
CA LYS A 73 10.73 -13.51 10.08
C LYS A 73 11.48 -14.60 9.32
N SER A 74 12.27 -14.20 8.37
CA SER A 74 13.19 -15.01 7.59
C SER A 74 14.59 -14.39 7.68
N ARG A 75 15.54 -14.88 6.89
CA ARG A 75 16.92 -14.35 6.84
C ARG A 75 16.95 -12.90 6.30
N ARG A 76 18.04 -12.16 6.64
CA ARG A 76 18.31 -10.81 6.08
C ARG A 76 17.16 -9.81 6.25
N SER A 77 16.50 -9.78 7.41
CA SER A 77 15.37 -8.90 7.70
C SER A 77 14.14 -9.09 6.79
N MET A 78 14.08 -10.18 6.03
CA MET A 78 12.92 -10.58 5.24
C MET A 78 11.82 -11.19 6.10
N PHE A 79 10.64 -11.27 5.52
CA PHE A 79 9.51 -12.04 6.03
C PHE A 79 9.05 -13.05 4.98
N LYS A 80 8.35 -14.09 5.43
CA LYS A 80 7.70 -15.07 4.55
C LYS A 80 6.26 -15.26 4.97
N LEU A 81 5.40 -15.54 3.99
CA LEU A 81 4.01 -15.90 4.21
C LEU A 81 3.93 -17.38 4.63
N LEU A 82 3.16 -17.66 5.68
CA LEU A 82 2.83 -18.99 6.16
C LEU A 82 1.41 -19.39 5.73
N ARG A 83 1.11 -20.65 5.78
CA ARG A 83 -0.25 -21.17 5.51
C ARG A 83 -1.19 -21.05 6.71
N THR A 84 -0.65 -20.88 7.91
CA THR A 84 -1.43 -20.64 9.13
C THR A 84 -2.15 -19.29 9.06
N LYS A 85 -3.22 -19.10 9.83
CA LYS A 85 -4.08 -17.91 9.82
C LYS A 85 -4.50 -17.52 11.24
N GLU A 86 -3.59 -17.56 12.18
CA GLU A 86 -3.84 -17.17 13.58
C GLU A 86 -3.86 -15.66 13.76
N ASN A 87 -2.89 -14.96 13.13
CA ASN A 87 -2.81 -13.49 13.09
C ASN A 87 -2.37 -13.04 11.68
N PRO A 88 -3.22 -13.28 10.66
CA PRO A 88 -2.81 -13.20 9.29
C PRO A 88 -2.57 -11.78 8.77
N ALA A 89 -1.61 -11.65 7.89
CA ALA A 89 -1.56 -10.57 6.93
C ALA A 89 -2.66 -10.81 5.88
N ILE A 90 -3.45 -9.77 5.60
CA ILE A 90 -4.60 -9.86 4.69
C ILE A 90 -4.49 -8.76 3.65
N THR A 91 -4.37 -9.14 2.38
CA THR A 91 -4.28 -8.21 1.24
C THR A 91 -5.23 -8.65 0.14
N GLN A 92 -6.10 -7.75 -0.32
CA GLN A 92 -6.84 -7.91 -1.57
C GLN A 92 -6.04 -7.28 -2.71
N PHE A 93 -6.24 -7.78 -3.92
CA PHE A 93 -5.60 -7.20 -5.09
C PHE A 93 -6.42 -7.34 -6.37
N PHE A 94 -6.21 -6.37 -7.26
CA PHE A 94 -6.46 -6.44 -8.68
C PHE A 94 -5.14 -6.37 -9.44
N SER A 95 -5.10 -6.86 -10.68
CA SER A 95 -3.97 -6.63 -11.57
C SER A 95 -4.39 -6.52 -13.02
N LEU A 96 -3.79 -5.58 -13.74
CA LEU A 96 -3.95 -5.34 -15.16
C LEU A 96 -2.59 -5.49 -15.87
N SER A 97 -2.59 -5.99 -17.10
CA SER A 97 -1.40 -5.94 -17.95
C SER A 97 -1.28 -4.53 -18.49
N VAL A 98 -0.14 -3.89 -18.31
CA VAL A 98 0.11 -2.51 -18.76
C VAL A 98 1.10 -2.43 -19.92
N SER A 99 1.89 -3.49 -20.09
CA SER A 99 2.72 -3.73 -21.27
C SER A 99 3.14 -5.20 -21.29
N GLU A 100 3.91 -5.63 -22.30
CA GLU A 100 4.40 -7.00 -22.41
C GLU A 100 5.23 -7.38 -21.17
N GLY A 101 4.81 -8.45 -20.50
CA GLY A 101 5.47 -8.97 -19.31
C GLY A 101 5.35 -8.09 -18.05
N LEU A 102 4.74 -6.90 -18.12
CA LEU A 102 4.59 -5.97 -16.99
C LEU A 102 3.13 -5.84 -16.58
N ARG A 103 2.88 -5.91 -15.27
CA ARG A 103 1.54 -5.78 -14.69
C ARG A 103 1.53 -4.74 -13.58
N LEU A 104 0.47 -3.93 -13.59
CA LEU A 104 0.13 -3.05 -12.48
C LEU A 104 -0.82 -3.79 -11.52
N TYR A 105 -0.53 -3.67 -10.24
CA TYR A 105 -1.34 -4.19 -9.14
C TYR A 105 -1.92 -3.03 -8.33
N LEU A 106 -3.22 -3.09 -8.06
CA LEU A 106 -3.88 -2.30 -7.04
C LEU A 106 -4.06 -3.17 -5.81
N LEU A 107 -3.44 -2.78 -4.70
CA LEU A 107 -3.37 -3.55 -3.46
C LEU A 107 -4.15 -2.86 -2.35
N LYS A 108 -5.00 -3.60 -1.64
CA LYS A 108 -5.76 -3.14 -0.48
C LYS A 108 -5.41 -3.99 0.74
N PRO A 109 -4.46 -3.54 1.58
CA PRO A 109 -4.15 -4.25 2.83
C PRO A 109 -5.23 -3.99 3.89
N HIS A 110 -5.73 -5.06 4.51
CA HIS A 110 -6.64 -5.05 5.66
C HIS A 110 -5.92 -5.21 6.99
N SER A 111 -4.61 -5.40 6.97
CA SER A 111 -3.71 -5.45 8.12
C SER A 111 -2.49 -4.57 7.85
N GLY A 112 -1.61 -4.40 8.84
CA GLY A 112 -0.44 -3.50 8.73
C GLY A 112 0.86 -4.18 9.14
N LYS A 113 1.16 -5.37 8.61
CA LYS A 113 2.40 -6.09 8.93
C LYS A 113 3.58 -5.50 8.17
N THR A 114 4.78 -5.58 8.77
CA THR A 114 6.03 -5.14 8.11
C THR A 114 6.23 -5.89 6.79
N HIS A 115 6.55 -5.17 5.71
CA HIS A 115 6.74 -5.69 4.36
C HIS A 115 5.54 -6.45 3.76
N GLN A 116 4.34 -6.27 4.32
CA GLN A 116 3.17 -7.06 3.97
C GLN A 116 2.91 -7.18 2.46
N LEU A 117 2.90 -6.06 1.74
CA LEU A 117 2.58 -6.04 0.30
C LEU A 117 3.71 -6.66 -0.53
N ARG A 118 4.95 -6.45 -0.13
CA ARG A 118 6.15 -7.02 -0.75
C ARG A 118 6.13 -8.55 -0.63
N VAL A 119 5.81 -9.06 0.56
CA VAL A 119 5.65 -10.51 0.82
C VAL A 119 4.45 -11.08 0.06
N ALA A 120 3.34 -10.33 0.00
CA ALA A 120 2.14 -10.77 -0.70
C ALA A 120 2.43 -11.01 -2.19
N LEU A 121 3.04 -10.05 -2.90
CA LEU A 121 3.37 -10.22 -4.32
C LEU A 121 4.47 -11.27 -4.54
N ALA A 122 5.49 -11.33 -3.69
CA ALA A 122 6.51 -12.38 -3.76
C ALA A 122 5.88 -13.78 -3.58
N SER A 123 4.90 -13.95 -2.69
CA SER A 123 4.20 -15.22 -2.48
C SER A 123 3.34 -15.66 -3.67
N LEU A 124 2.92 -14.71 -4.50
CA LEU A 124 2.22 -14.99 -5.77
C LEU A 124 3.18 -15.34 -6.93
N GLY A 125 4.50 -15.32 -6.66
CA GLY A 125 5.55 -15.54 -7.67
C GLY A 125 5.79 -14.33 -8.59
N VAL A 126 5.35 -13.14 -8.19
CA VAL A 126 5.49 -11.89 -8.92
C VAL A 126 6.03 -10.80 -7.99
N PRO A 127 7.29 -10.89 -7.54
CA PRO A 127 7.88 -9.88 -6.66
C PRO A 127 7.85 -8.50 -7.31
N ILE A 128 7.76 -7.48 -6.48
CA ILE A 128 7.68 -6.08 -6.92
C ILE A 128 8.94 -5.73 -7.71
N LEU A 129 8.79 -5.08 -8.84
CA LEU A 129 9.88 -4.59 -9.68
C LEU A 129 10.75 -3.61 -8.87
N GLY A 130 12.07 -3.81 -8.88
CA GLY A 130 13.03 -3.03 -8.11
C GLY A 130 13.04 -3.35 -6.60
N ASP A 131 12.42 -4.45 -6.19
CA ASP A 131 12.51 -4.92 -4.79
C ASP A 131 13.66 -5.92 -4.61
N ASP A 132 14.85 -5.42 -4.34
CA ASP A 132 16.07 -6.22 -4.18
C ASP A 132 15.98 -7.24 -3.04
N LEU A 133 15.15 -6.96 -2.01
CA LEU A 133 15.04 -7.83 -0.84
C LEU A 133 14.20 -9.09 -1.12
N TYR A 134 13.17 -8.97 -1.97
CA TYR A 134 12.25 -10.08 -2.28
C TYR A 134 12.43 -10.66 -3.67
N GLY A 135 13.54 -10.34 -4.33
CA GLY A 135 13.91 -10.92 -5.62
C GLY A 135 13.17 -10.31 -6.80
N GLY A 136 12.77 -9.06 -6.68
CA GLY A 136 12.29 -8.26 -7.81
C GLY A 136 13.41 -8.06 -8.84
N MET A 137 13.04 -8.00 -10.12
CA MET A 137 14.00 -7.63 -11.16
C MET A 137 14.52 -6.23 -10.89
N ALA A 138 15.80 -5.99 -11.18
CA ALA A 138 16.43 -4.68 -11.01
C ALA A 138 15.69 -3.59 -11.82
N ALA A 139 15.54 -2.43 -11.24
CA ALA A 139 14.91 -1.26 -11.84
C ALA A 139 15.47 0.02 -11.19
N ASP A 140 15.09 1.18 -11.73
CA ASP A 140 15.47 2.50 -11.23
C ASP A 140 14.95 2.79 -9.81
N ARG A 141 13.93 2.07 -9.39
CA ARG A 141 13.35 2.14 -8.04
C ARG A 141 12.53 0.89 -7.67
N CYS A 142 12.18 0.73 -6.40
CA CYS A 142 11.12 -0.19 -6.01
C CYS A 142 9.75 0.41 -6.39
N TYR A 143 9.02 -0.29 -7.24
CA TYR A 143 7.74 0.13 -7.79
C TYR A 143 6.58 -0.21 -6.84
N LEU A 144 6.63 0.35 -5.64
CA LEU A 144 5.57 0.30 -4.61
C LEU A 144 5.26 1.73 -4.16
N HIS A 145 3.98 2.12 -4.28
CA HIS A 145 3.53 3.48 -4.04
C HIS A 145 2.22 3.50 -3.25
N ALA A 146 2.18 4.24 -2.14
CA ALA A 146 0.98 4.48 -1.34
C ALA A 146 0.07 5.48 -2.08
N TYR A 147 -0.89 4.95 -2.83
CA TYR A 147 -1.68 5.66 -3.84
C TYR A 147 -2.85 6.43 -3.27
N CYS A 148 -3.67 5.76 -2.42
CA CYS A 148 -4.87 6.40 -1.89
C CYS A 148 -5.08 6.03 -0.43
N LEU A 149 -5.54 7.02 0.34
CA LEU A 149 -6.00 6.87 1.71
C LEU A 149 -7.44 7.34 1.80
N HIS A 150 -8.33 6.53 2.37
CA HIS A 150 -9.71 6.89 2.63
C HIS A 150 -10.05 6.61 4.09
N PHE A 151 -10.57 7.61 4.80
CA PHE A 151 -10.93 7.51 6.21
C PHE A 151 -11.98 8.55 6.58
N ARG A 152 -12.71 8.27 7.65
CA ARG A 152 -13.62 9.22 8.28
C ARG A 152 -12.95 9.81 9.52
N TYR A 153 -12.94 11.13 9.64
CA TYR A 153 -12.32 11.84 10.74
C TYR A 153 -13.17 13.01 11.20
N GLY A 154 -13.15 13.29 12.50
CA GLY A 154 -13.91 14.33 13.16
C GLY A 154 -14.31 13.91 14.58
N ASP A 155 -15.15 14.72 15.20
CA ASP A 155 -15.76 14.49 16.50
C ASP A 155 -17.17 15.11 16.54
N GLU A 156 -17.82 15.04 17.69
CA GLU A 156 -19.19 15.61 17.88
C GLU A 156 -19.22 17.13 17.73
N ALA A 157 -18.12 17.82 18.05
CA ALA A 157 -18.05 19.28 18.00
C ALA A 157 -17.77 19.80 16.58
N THR A 158 -16.89 19.10 15.82
CA THR A 158 -16.46 19.48 14.47
C THR A 158 -17.27 18.79 13.37
N GLY A 159 -18.04 17.76 13.73
CA GLY A 159 -18.73 16.88 12.81
C GLY A 159 -17.79 15.86 12.15
N TRP A 160 -18.39 14.75 11.72
CA TRP A 160 -17.69 13.67 11.05
C TRP A 160 -17.66 13.92 9.53
N ARG A 161 -16.48 13.80 8.92
CA ARG A 161 -16.28 13.98 7.46
C ARG A 161 -15.49 12.82 6.89
N ASP A 162 -15.82 12.46 5.66
CA ASP A 162 -15.05 11.52 4.86
C ASP A 162 -13.96 12.24 4.09
N TYR A 163 -12.76 11.66 4.14
CA TYR A 163 -11.57 12.18 3.46
C TYR A 163 -11.02 11.12 2.52
N ALA A 164 -10.72 11.53 1.30
CA ALA A 164 -10.01 10.73 0.31
C ALA A 164 -8.83 11.53 -0.23
N TYR A 165 -7.63 11.04 0.00
CA TYR A 165 -6.39 11.62 -0.53
C TYR A 165 -5.79 10.67 -1.54
N ARG A 166 -5.26 11.22 -2.60
CA ARG A 166 -4.68 10.47 -3.70
C ARG A 166 -3.36 11.10 -4.12
N ASP A 167 -2.36 10.27 -4.38
CA ASP A 167 -1.07 10.64 -4.92
C ASP A 167 -0.76 9.76 -6.12
N VAL A 168 -0.71 10.35 -7.30
CA VAL A 168 -0.35 9.64 -8.53
C VAL A 168 1.17 9.61 -8.62
N PRO A 169 1.80 8.43 -8.82
CA PRO A 169 3.25 8.34 -8.87
C PRO A 169 3.81 9.12 -10.07
N THR A 170 4.71 10.06 -9.78
CA THR A 170 5.36 10.93 -10.77
C THR A 170 6.82 10.55 -11.03
N GLN A 171 7.35 9.58 -10.29
CA GLN A 171 8.75 9.14 -10.38
C GLN A 171 8.81 7.65 -10.73
N GLY A 172 9.78 7.31 -11.57
CA GLY A 172 10.03 5.96 -12.06
C GLY A 172 9.55 5.79 -13.51
N GLU A 173 10.43 5.32 -14.38
CA GLU A 173 10.18 5.20 -15.82
C GLU A 173 8.90 4.40 -16.14
N HIS A 174 8.67 3.30 -15.40
CA HIS A 174 7.53 2.42 -15.66
C HIS A 174 6.19 2.95 -15.13
N PHE A 175 6.16 3.87 -14.17
CA PHE A 175 4.91 4.51 -13.76
C PHE A 175 4.39 5.52 -14.80
N ALA A 176 5.26 6.05 -15.65
CA ALA A 176 4.89 6.94 -16.74
C ALA A 176 4.39 6.21 -18.01
N ALA A 177 4.38 4.88 -18.02
CA ALA A 177 3.90 4.11 -19.16
C ALA A 177 2.41 4.33 -19.43
N GLU A 178 2.02 4.46 -20.70
CA GLU A 178 0.65 4.72 -21.14
C GLU A 178 -0.37 3.77 -20.51
N GLY A 179 -0.11 2.46 -20.53
CA GLY A 179 -1.00 1.46 -19.91
C GLY A 179 -1.15 1.60 -18.39
N VAL A 180 -0.19 2.23 -17.69
CA VAL A 180 -0.34 2.59 -16.27
C VAL A 180 -1.28 3.77 -16.13
N ILE A 181 -1.13 4.80 -16.96
CA ILE A 181 -1.98 5.99 -16.95
C ILE A 181 -3.44 5.59 -17.23
N GLU A 182 -3.68 4.75 -18.24
CA GLU A 182 -5.02 4.21 -18.56
C GLU A 182 -5.62 3.44 -17.37
N ALA A 183 -4.84 2.55 -16.75
CA ALA A 183 -5.29 1.79 -15.58
C ALA A 183 -5.65 2.69 -14.39
N LEU A 184 -4.95 3.82 -14.21
CA LEU A 184 -5.24 4.79 -13.14
C LEU A 184 -6.55 5.55 -13.37
N VAL A 185 -7.01 5.71 -14.61
CA VAL A 185 -8.35 6.25 -14.90
C VAL A 185 -9.41 5.28 -14.38
N GLU A 186 -9.27 3.98 -14.64
CA GLU A 186 -10.19 2.94 -14.15
C GLU A 186 -10.15 2.83 -12.61
N TRP A 187 -8.97 2.99 -12.00
CA TRP A 187 -8.76 2.87 -10.55
C TRP A 187 -8.73 4.20 -9.81
N PHE A 188 -9.33 5.24 -10.40
CA PHE A 188 -9.31 6.59 -9.82
C PHE A 188 -9.95 6.64 -8.43
N GLU A 189 -11.05 5.92 -8.20
CA GLU A 189 -11.72 5.80 -6.90
C GLU A 189 -11.70 4.35 -6.40
N PRO A 190 -10.57 3.88 -5.84
CA PRO A 190 -10.41 2.48 -5.49
C PRO A 190 -11.35 1.99 -4.39
N ASN A 191 -11.93 2.89 -3.60
CA ASN A 191 -12.94 2.56 -2.59
C ASN A 191 -14.30 2.16 -3.18
N THR A 192 -14.61 2.55 -4.43
CA THR A 192 -15.87 2.23 -5.10
C THR A 192 -15.82 0.96 -5.94
N LEU A 193 -14.63 0.40 -6.15
CA LEU A 193 -14.46 -0.81 -6.95
C LEU A 193 -15.15 -2.03 -6.31
N ALA A 194 -15.66 -2.92 -7.17
CA ALA A 194 -16.22 -4.21 -6.75
C ALA A 194 -15.07 -5.19 -6.38
N TRP A 195 -14.48 -5.00 -5.21
CA TRP A 195 -13.38 -5.83 -4.73
C TRP A 195 -13.79 -7.30 -4.64
N PRO A 196 -12.89 -8.24 -5.01
CA PRO A 196 -13.21 -9.66 -5.02
C PRO A 196 -13.70 -10.14 -3.64
N ALA A 197 -14.81 -10.86 -3.62
CA ALA A 197 -15.29 -11.49 -2.40
C ALA A 197 -14.24 -12.48 -1.87
N LYS A 198 -14.20 -12.66 -0.55
CA LYS A 198 -13.40 -13.70 0.06
C LYS A 198 -14.07 -15.03 -0.34
N GLY A 199 -13.40 -15.81 -1.18
CA GLY A 199 -13.87 -17.16 -1.52
C GLY A 199 -13.84 -18.05 -0.28
N ASP A 200 -14.78 -18.95 -0.20
CA ASP A 200 -14.84 -20.01 0.80
C ASP A 200 -13.63 -20.96 0.70
#